data_474d80aec4939f928b4acde46add6c4c
#
_entry.id   474d80aec4939f928b4acde46add6c4c
#
_cell.length_a   1.000
_cell.length_b   1.000
_cell.length_c   1.000
_cell.angle_alpha   90.00
_cell.angle_beta   90.00
_cell.angle_gamma   90.00
#
_symmetry.space_group_name_H-M   'P 1'
#
loop_
_entity.id
_entity.type
_entity.pdbx_description
1 polymer ?
#
loop_
_entity_poly.entity_id
_entity_poly.type
_entity_poly.pdbx_seq_one_letter_code
_entity_poly.pdbx_strand_id
1 'polypeptide(L)'
;QRLVEIAKMSRKPVLACWMGAGLVAEAVALFAQNRVPHFDSPEQAAEAMSYLANYHRNQKLSMQYPGPLSERRNPDVEGARLIIEGVMAEGRKTLGIVEAKAILSAFRIPTMQAVAARSPNEALMAAQALGFPVVMKISSPDLAYKSDVDGVRLNIRDSQTVRRIYSELVERAKVMRPEARIEGVTVEHMVSTRAARELMIGVVRDPIFGPIISFGAGGIEVEVLEDHAVGLPPLNDFIIETMINHTRVARLMGAFRHMPPMNRKALAKILQRVSEMVCELPEIISMEVNPLIGNDKEVIAVDARIQVQYRPPQLPPYGHMAIHPYPVHLIERAQMPDGTDLVIRPIRPEDAQMVQTFVRGLSEETKYFRYMQAIKELTPEMLVRFTQIDYDREMALIGVKEGVDGEEMAGVARYSSHPGGETC
;
A
#
# COMPACT_ATOMS: atom_id res chain seq x y z
N GLN A 1 41.13 5.18 26.98
CA GLN A 1 40.76 3.85 27.47
C GLN A 1 39.28 3.79 27.88
N ARG A 2 38.81 4.64 28.82
CA ARG A 2 37.43 4.63 29.31
C ARG A 2 36.36 4.71 28.22
N LEU A 3 36.59 5.51 27.15
CA LEU A 3 35.67 5.58 26.01
C LEU A 3 35.59 4.28 25.21
N VAL A 4 36.70 3.57 25.09
CA VAL A 4 36.77 2.26 24.42
C VAL A 4 35.97 1.23 25.23
N GLU A 5 36.09 1.25 26.55
CA GLU A 5 35.27 0.38 27.41
C GLU A 5 33.80 0.64 27.28
N ILE A 6 33.38 1.92 27.28
CA ILE A 6 31.99 2.32 27.05
C ILE A 6 31.50 1.85 25.68
N ALA A 7 32.31 2.02 24.63
CA ALA A 7 31.95 1.58 23.28
C ALA A 7 31.76 0.07 23.19
N LYS A 8 32.59 -0.72 23.86
CA LYS A 8 32.48 -2.19 23.92
C LYS A 8 31.27 -2.68 24.72
N MET A 9 30.86 -1.95 25.75
CA MET A 9 29.70 -2.30 26.58
C MET A 9 28.38 -1.81 25.96
N SER A 10 28.43 -0.90 25.01
CA SER A 10 27.23 -0.33 24.40
C SER A 10 26.53 -1.34 23.48
N ARG A 11 25.22 -1.49 23.64
CA ARG A 11 24.36 -2.24 22.71
C ARG A 11 24.03 -1.47 21.43
N LYS A 12 24.35 -0.18 21.37
CA LYS A 12 24.17 0.67 20.20
C LYS A 12 25.49 0.89 19.51
N PRO A 13 25.50 1.05 18.17
CA PRO A 13 26.71 1.44 17.45
C PRO A 13 27.31 2.72 18.04
N VAL A 14 28.61 2.71 18.28
CA VAL A 14 29.37 3.88 18.75
C VAL A 14 30.39 4.19 17.68
N LEU A 15 30.30 5.39 17.12
CA LEU A 15 31.24 5.95 16.14
C LEU A 15 31.98 7.12 16.79
N ALA A 16 33.32 7.10 16.76
CA ALA A 16 34.11 8.18 17.30
C ALA A 16 34.51 9.17 16.19
N CYS A 17 34.54 10.45 16.51
CA CYS A 17 35.09 11.47 15.64
C CYS A 17 36.24 12.17 16.38
N TRP A 18 37.47 12.12 15.80
CA TRP A 18 38.64 12.75 16.33
C TRP A 18 39.21 13.74 15.32
N MET A 19 39.01 15.02 15.57
CA MET A 19 39.58 16.09 14.77
C MET A 19 40.88 16.59 15.41
N GLY A 20 41.89 16.86 14.63
CA GLY A 20 43.15 17.44 15.13
C GLY A 20 44.41 16.74 14.64
N ALA A 21 44.34 15.93 13.60
CA ALA A 21 45.46 15.28 12.93
C ALA A 21 46.48 14.66 13.91
N GLY A 22 47.71 15.13 13.89
CA GLY A 22 48.79 14.58 14.73
C GLY A 22 48.56 14.66 16.24
N LEU A 23 47.77 15.63 16.73
CA LEU A 23 47.48 15.80 18.16
C LEU A 23 46.61 14.68 18.75
N VAL A 24 45.88 13.97 17.92
CA VAL A 24 44.95 12.89 18.33
C VAL A 24 45.46 11.51 17.86
N ALA A 25 46.63 11.40 17.28
CA ALA A 25 47.15 10.16 16.69
C ALA A 25 47.18 8.98 17.66
N GLU A 26 47.51 9.18 18.94
CA GLU A 26 47.51 8.13 19.96
C GLU A 26 46.07 7.66 20.26
N ALA A 27 45.10 8.58 20.29
CA ALA A 27 43.69 8.23 20.49
C ALA A 27 43.15 7.42 19.31
N VAL A 28 43.43 7.85 18.08
CA VAL A 28 43.08 7.15 16.85
C VAL A 28 43.67 5.74 16.82
N ALA A 29 44.98 5.60 17.13
CA ALA A 29 45.61 4.29 17.22
C ALA A 29 44.96 3.37 18.26
N LEU A 30 44.60 3.90 19.43
CA LEU A 30 43.92 3.18 20.49
C LEU A 30 42.52 2.68 20.04
N PHE A 31 41.77 3.51 19.35
CA PHE A 31 40.42 3.14 18.82
C PHE A 31 40.55 2.07 17.73
N ALA A 32 41.49 2.22 16.80
CA ALA A 32 41.76 1.23 15.76
C ALA A 32 42.16 -0.14 16.32
N GLN A 33 43.12 -0.17 17.29
CA GLN A 33 43.49 -1.42 17.97
C GLN A 33 42.35 -2.11 18.66
N ASN A 34 41.38 -1.35 19.16
CA ASN A 34 40.23 -1.88 19.85
C ASN A 34 38.98 -2.09 18.93
N ARG A 35 39.17 -1.94 17.61
CA ARG A 35 38.10 -2.10 16.60
C ARG A 35 36.90 -1.18 16.83
N VAL A 36 37.11 0.02 17.37
CA VAL A 36 36.09 1.04 17.50
C VAL A 36 36.18 1.95 16.28
N PRO A 37 35.15 2.06 15.45
CA PRO A 37 35.15 2.91 14.26
C PRO A 37 35.43 4.38 14.61
N HIS A 38 36.32 5.03 13.88
CA HIS A 38 36.63 6.43 14.07
C HIS A 38 36.72 7.13 12.73
N PHE A 39 36.47 8.43 12.72
CA PHE A 39 36.37 9.29 11.54
C PHE A 39 37.11 10.61 11.82
N ASP A 40 37.58 11.23 10.77
CA ASP A 40 38.31 12.49 10.84
C ASP A 40 37.39 13.72 10.89
N SER A 41 36.10 13.55 10.49
CA SER A 41 35.09 14.61 10.57
C SER A 41 33.75 14.11 11.10
N PRO A 42 32.94 15.01 11.72
CA PRO A 42 31.61 14.69 12.18
C PRO A 42 30.64 14.25 11.04
N GLU A 43 30.85 14.82 9.83
CA GLU A 43 30.07 14.52 8.64
C GLU A 43 30.25 13.06 8.22
N GLN A 44 31.48 12.58 8.19
CA GLN A 44 31.81 11.18 7.87
C GLN A 44 31.23 10.22 8.91
N ALA A 45 31.31 10.59 10.19
CA ALA A 45 30.70 9.79 11.26
C ALA A 45 29.17 9.75 11.14
N ALA A 46 28.54 10.86 10.80
CA ALA A 46 27.08 10.94 10.58
C ALA A 46 26.66 10.15 9.34
N GLU A 47 27.43 10.20 8.26
CA GLU A 47 27.19 9.41 7.05
C GLU A 47 27.29 7.90 7.33
N ALA A 48 28.35 7.47 8.02
CA ALA A 48 28.49 6.08 8.43
C ALA A 48 27.35 5.60 9.34
N MET A 49 26.88 6.45 10.26
CA MET A 49 25.71 6.15 11.09
C MET A 49 24.43 6.05 10.24
N SER A 50 24.29 6.88 9.21
CA SER A 50 23.18 6.80 8.25
C SER A 50 23.17 5.47 7.50
N TYR A 51 24.32 4.97 7.06
CA TYR A 51 24.42 3.65 6.43
C TYR A 51 23.99 2.52 7.38
N LEU A 52 24.43 2.55 8.64
CA LEU A 52 24.00 1.58 9.64
C LEU A 52 22.51 1.64 9.92
N ALA A 53 21.95 2.83 10.03
CA ALA A 53 20.53 3.04 10.24
C ALA A 53 19.70 2.55 9.03
N ASN A 54 20.14 2.82 7.81
CA ASN A 54 19.52 2.36 6.57
C ASN A 54 19.61 0.84 6.43
N TYR A 55 20.77 0.24 6.74
CA TYR A 55 20.94 -1.20 6.76
C TYR A 55 19.95 -1.87 7.72
N HIS A 56 19.86 -1.36 8.94
CA HIS A 56 18.89 -1.89 9.93
C HIS A 56 17.43 -1.72 9.49
N ARG A 57 17.12 -0.59 8.85
CA ARG A 57 15.79 -0.36 8.25
C ARG A 57 15.52 -1.35 7.13
N ASN A 58 16.48 -1.55 6.23
CA ASN A 58 16.34 -2.48 5.11
C ASN A 58 16.21 -3.93 5.59
N GLN A 59 16.92 -4.33 6.64
CA GLN A 59 16.71 -5.63 7.27
C GLN A 59 15.27 -5.79 7.79
N LYS A 60 14.73 -4.77 8.47
CA LYS A 60 13.33 -4.79 8.91
C LYS A 60 12.36 -4.85 7.73
N LEU A 61 12.64 -4.13 6.64
CA LEU A 61 11.85 -4.21 5.41
C LEU A 61 11.88 -5.61 4.80
N SER A 62 13.06 -6.21 4.72
CA SER A 62 13.25 -7.56 4.18
C SER A 62 12.55 -8.65 5.02
N MET A 63 12.31 -8.39 6.30
CA MET A 63 11.55 -9.29 7.19
C MET A 63 10.03 -9.13 7.03
N GLN A 64 9.55 -8.18 6.21
CA GLN A 64 8.13 -8.04 5.93
C GLN A 64 7.71 -9.04 4.86
N TYR A 65 6.59 -9.70 5.07
CA TYR A 65 5.98 -10.53 4.05
C TYR A 65 4.80 -9.78 3.41
N PRO A 66 4.42 -10.12 2.17
CA PRO A 66 3.20 -9.59 1.57
C PRO A 66 2.02 -9.99 2.46
N GLY A 67 1.38 -9.00 3.09
CA GLY A 67 0.28 -9.26 4.03
C GLY A 67 -0.85 -10.07 3.38
N PRO A 68 -1.61 -10.83 4.18
CA PRO A 68 -2.82 -11.45 3.68
C PRO A 68 -3.80 -10.37 3.25
N LEU A 69 -4.47 -10.59 2.14
CA LEU A 69 -5.64 -9.80 1.77
C LEU A 69 -6.66 -9.95 2.91
N SER A 70 -7.19 -8.85 3.43
CA SER A 70 -7.87 -8.78 4.72
C SER A 70 -9.02 -9.77 4.89
N GLU A 71 -8.99 -10.62 5.91
CA GLU A 71 -10.02 -11.61 6.22
C GLU A 71 -11.27 -11.04 6.92
N ARG A 72 -11.20 -9.86 7.53
CA ARG A 72 -12.22 -9.42 8.50
C ARG A 72 -13.48 -8.79 7.95
N ARG A 73 -13.52 -8.37 6.69
CA ARG A 73 -14.71 -7.94 5.93
C ARG A 73 -14.32 -8.01 4.47
N ASN A 74 -14.58 -9.12 3.82
CA ASN A 74 -14.28 -9.31 2.41
C ASN A 74 -14.88 -8.16 1.58
N PRO A 75 -14.09 -7.55 0.67
CA PRO A 75 -14.63 -6.62 -0.30
C PRO A 75 -15.61 -7.36 -1.22
N ASP A 76 -16.52 -6.61 -1.83
CA ASP A 76 -17.42 -7.14 -2.86
C ASP A 76 -16.67 -7.14 -4.22
N VAL A 77 -15.75 -8.11 -4.37
CA VAL A 77 -14.92 -8.24 -5.57
C VAL A 77 -15.78 -8.54 -6.80
N GLU A 78 -16.78 -9.43 -6.64
CA GLU A 78 -17.65 -9.82 -7.75
C GLU A 78 -18.51 -8.65 -8.23
N GLY A 79 -19.10 -7.89 -7.31
CA GLY A 79 -19.84 -6.68 -7.66
C GLY A 79 -18.96 -5.63 -8.38
N ALA A 80 -17.72 -5.44 -7.91
CA ALA A 80 -16.77 -4.55 -8.59
C ALA A 80 -16.40 -5.05 -9.99
N ARG A 81 -16.21 -6.36 -10.17
CA ARG A 81 -15.90 -6.97 -11.46
C ARG A 81 -17.04 -6.83 -12.46
N LEU A 82 -18.29 -7.03 -12.02
CA LEU A 82 -19.47 -6.83 -12.87
C LEU A 82 -19.58 -5.37 -13.37
N ILE A 83 -19.25 -4.38 -12.56
CA ILE A 83 -19.20 -2.97 -13.00
C ILE A 83 -18.17 -2.78 -14.11
N ILE A 84 -16.96 -3.33 -13.94
CA ILE A 84 -15.88 -3.25 -14.93
C ILE A 84 -16.29 -3.92 -16.23
N GLU A 85 -16.86 -5.12 -16.16
CA GLU A 85 -17.36 -5.87 -17.32
C GLU A 85 -18.43 -5.08 -18.08
N GLY A 86 -19.37 -4.46 -17.36
CA GLY A 86 -20.40 -3.60 -17.95
C GLY A 86 -19.79 -2.43 -18.73
N VAL A 87 -18.82 -1.74 -18.16
CA VAL A 87 -18.10 -0.62 -18.84
C VAL A 87 -17.36 -1.10 -20.08
N MET A 88 -16.69 -2.25 -19.99
CA MET A 88 -15.97 -2.82 -21.13
C MET A 88 -16.90 -3.33 -22.23
N ALA A 89 -18.06 -3.88 -21.87
CA ALA A 89 -19.08 -4.31 -22.85
C ALA A 89 -19.66 -3.14 -23.65
N GLU A 90 -19.70 -1.94 -23.07
CA GLU A 90 -20.05 -0.70 -23.78
C GLU A 90 -18.88 -0.13 -24.63
N GLY A 91 -17.73 -0.80 -24.68
CA GLY A 91 -16.55 -0.34 -25.41
C GLY A 91 -15.80 0.81 -24.72
N ARG A 92 -16.15 1.14 -23.48
CA ARG A 92 -15.49 2.18 -22.68
C ARG A 92 -14.25 1.62 -21.98
N LYS A 93 -13.25 2.47 -21.81
CA LYS A 93 -12.00 2.17 -21.05
C LYS A 93 -11.90 2.98 -19.76
N THR A 94 -12.75 3.97 -19.59
CA THR A 94 -12.77 4.84 -18.41
C THR A 94 -14.14 4.73 -17.74
N LEU A 95 -14.13 4.52 -16.44
CA LEU A 95 -15.34 4.47 -15.63
C LEU A 95 -15.92 5.87 -15.44
N GLY A 96 -17.24 5.97 -15.41
CA GLY A 96 -17.94 7.17 -14.92
C GLY A 96 -17.71 7.35 -13.41
N ILE A 97 -17.94 8.58 -12.93
CA ILE A 97 -17.68 8.90 -11.50
C ILE A 97 -18.51 8.03 -10.54
N VAL A 98 -19.76 7.72 -10.90
CA VAL A 98 -20.65 6.87 -10.09
C VAL A 98 -20.12 5.44 -10.06
N GLU A 99 -19.70 4.90 -11.21
CA GLU A 99 -19.10 3.56 -11.32
C GLU A 99 -17.78 3.48 -10.55
N ALA A 100 -16.89 4.47 -10.68
CA ALA A 100 -15.64 4.54 -9.95
C ALA A 100 -15.86 4.56 -8.43
N LYS A 101 -16.81 5.38 -7.96
CA LYS A 101 -17.17 5.43 -6.53
C LYS A 101 -17.83 4.13 -6.05
N ALA A 102 -18.60 3.45 -6.90
CA ALA A 102 -19.16 2.15 -6.57
C ALA A 102 -18.08 1.09 -6.36
N ILE A 103 -17.04 1.06 -7.21
CA ILE A 103 -15.88 0.18 -7.01
C ILE A 103 -15.14 0.52 -5.73
N LEU A 104 -14.84 1.79 -5.45
CA LEU A 104 -14.22 2.19 -4.18
C LEU A 104 -15.05 1.73 -2.98
N SER A 105 -16.38 1.88 -3.04
CA SER A 105 -17.30 1.45 -1.98
C SER A 105 -17.34 -0.06 -1.82
N ALA A 106 -17.25 -0.84 -2.90
CA ALA A 106 -17.15 -2.31 -2.87
C ALA A 106 -15.92 -2.76 -2.07
N PHE A 107 -14.82 -1.99 -2.15
CA PHE A 107 -13.60 -2.20 -1.33
C PHE A 107 -13.62 -1.44 -0.01
N ARG A 108 -14.77 -0.95 0.44
CA ARG A 108 -14.94 -0.26 1.73
C ARG A 108 -14.09 1.01 1.87
N ILE A 109 -13.76 1.64 0.76
CA ILE A 109 -13.13 2.97 0.74
C ILE A 109 -14.26 4.00 0.86
N PRO A 110 -14.22 4.87 1.89
CA PRO A 110 -15.26 5.87 2.06
C PRO A 110 -15.31 6.85 0.88
N THR A 111 -16.48 7.02 0.30
CA THR A 111 -16.70 7.93 -0.83
C THR A 111 -17.89 8.83 -0.53
N MET A 112 -17.89 10.01 -1.16
CA MET A 112 -19.09 10.84 -1.19
C MET A 112 -20.14 10.23 -2.10
N GLN A 113 -21.38 10.19 -1.63
CA GLN A 113 -22.50 9.77 -2.45
C GLN A 113 -22.65 10.73 -3.64
N ALA A 114 -22.67 10.17 -4.85
CA ALA A 114 -22.84 10.89 -6.09
C ALA A 114 -24.10 10.39 -6.78
N VAL A 115 -24.93 11.29 -7.24
CA VAL A 115 -26.14 11.01 -7.99
C VAL A 115 -26.03 11.62 -9.38
N ALA A 116 -26.11 10.79 -10.43
CA ALA A 116 -26.12 11.27 -11.79
C ALA A 116 -27.48 11.91 -12.11
N ALA A 117 -27.46 13.05 -12.82
CA ALA A 117 -28.65 13.76 -13.26
C ALA A 117 -28.50 14.17 -14.73
N ARG A 118 -29.43 13.75 -15.55
CA ARG A 118 -29.47 14.01 -17.01
C ARG A 118 -30.35 15.18 -17.39
N SER A 119 -31.05 15.75 -16.40
CA SER A 119 -31.93 16.90 -16.59
C SER A 119 -31.86 17.85 -15.40
N PRO A 120 -32.26 19.14 -15.57
CA PRO A 120 -32.33 20.10 -14.45
C PRO A 120 -33.26 19.65 -13.32
N ASN A 121 -34.32 18.90 -13.63
CA ASN A 121 -35.27 18.39 -12.64
C ASN A 121 -34.66 17.22 -11.86
N GLU A 122 -33.97 16.29 -12.51
CA GLU A 122 -33.24 15.22 -11.83
C GLU A 122 -32.16 15.79 -10.92
N ALA A 123 -31.41 16.82 -11.37
CA ALA A 123 -30.41 17.47 -10.53
C ALA A 123 -31.04 18.11 -9.28
N LEU A 124 -32.21 18.71 -9.41
CA LEU A 124 -32.94 19.26 -8.26
C LEU A 124 -33.39 18.17 -7.31
N MET A 125 -33.96 17.07 -7.82
CA MET A 125 -34.40 15.95 -6.97
C MET A 125 -33.19 15.32 -6.23
N ALA A 126 -32.07 15.13 -6.92
CA ALA A 126 -30.84 14.65 -6.32
C ALA A 126 -30.33 15.58 -5.21
N ALA A 127 -30.30 16.90 -5.46
CA ALA A 127 -29.86 17.88 -4.49
C ALA A 127 -30.76 17.90 -3.23
N GLN A 128 -32.09 17.76 -3.41
CA GLN A 128 -33.03 17.69 -2.29
C GLN A 128 -32.87 16.40 -1.48
N ALA A 129 -32.62 15.27 -2.15
CA ALA A 129 -32.43 13.99 -1.49
C ALA A 129 -31.11 13.92 -0.68
N LEU A 130 -30.03 14.52 -1.23
CA LEU A 130 -28.71 14.60 -0.59
C LEU A 130 -28.66 15.61 0.55
N GLY A 131 -29.50 16.66 0.48
CA GLY A 131 -29.47 17.80 1.40
C GLY A 131 -28.38 18.84 1.01
N PHE A 132 -28.72 20.12 1.25
CA PHE A 132 -27.83 21.24 0.97
C PHE A 132 -26.78 21.46 2.08
N PRO A 133 -25.59 22.00 1.77
CA PRO A 133 -25.12 22.41 0.46
C PRO A 133 -24.65 21.22 -0.39
N VAL A 134 -24.78 21.37 -1.75
CA VAL A 134 -24.32 20.35 -2.70
C VAL A 134 -23.26 20.93 -3.64
N VAL A 135 -22.55 20.01 -4.28
CA VAL A 135 -21.62 20.24 -5.39
C VAL A 135 -22.21 19.66 -6.65
N MET A 136 -22.11 20.36 -7.76
CA MET A 136 -22.44 19.83 -9.07
C MET A 136 -21.20 19.80 -9.97
N LYS A 137 -21.00 18.67 -10.64
CA LYS A 137 -19.87 18.44 -11.55
C LYS A 137 -20.40 17.95 -12.88
N ILE A 138 -19.81 18.43 -13.98
CA ILE A 138 -20.14 17.91 -15.33
C ILE A 138 -19.82 16.42 -15.42
N SER A 139 -20.70 15.66 -16.07
CA SER A 139 -20.52 14.23 -16.34
C SER A 139 -20.28 14.00 -17.81
N SER A 140 -19.11 13.48 -18.16
CA SER A 140 -18.72 13.14 -19.52
C SER A 140 -17.62 12.08 -19.47
N PRO A 141 -17.71 11.01 -20.29
CA PRO A 141 -16.63 10.03 -20.42
C PRO A 141 -15.42 10.56 -21.17
N ASP A 142 -15.60 11.67 -21.95
CA ASP A 142 -14.58 12.23 -22.83
C ASP A 142 -13.79 13.36 -22.16
N LEU A 143 -14.23 13.84 -21.00
CA LEU A 143 -13.55 14.88 -20.22
C LEU A 143 -12.70 14.29 -19.10
N ALA A 144 -11.38 14.35 -19.30
CA ALA A 144 -10.42 13.87 -18.31
C ALA A 144 -10.44 14.69 -17.01
N TYR A 145 -10.41 16.01 -17.16
CA TYR A 145 -10.43 16.95 -16.04
C TYR A 145 -11.62 17.90 -16.19
N LYS A 146 -12.48 17.91 -15.18
CA LYS A 146 -13.68 18.74 -15.16
C LYS A 146 -13.35 20.22 -15.02
N SER A 147 -12.20 20.54 -14.41
CA SER A 147 -11.66 21.90 -14.30
C SER A 147 -11.37 22.56 -15.64
N ASP A 148 -10.97 21.79 -16.65
CA ASP A 148 -10.60 22.31 -17.98
C ASP A 148 -11.77 22.98 -18.71
N VAL A 149 -13.00 22.61 -18.34
CA VAL A 149 -14.23 23.18 -18.87
C VAL A 149 -14.97 24.01 -17.84
N ASP A 150 -14.32 24.40 -16.74
CA ASP A 150 -14.96 25.04 -15.58
C ASP A 150 -16.23 24.27 -15.14
N GLY A 151 -16.15 22.94 -15.19
CA GLY A 151 -17.26 21.99 -15.04
C GLY A 151 -17.63 21.66 -13.61
N VAL A 152 -17.23 22.46 -12.61
CA VAL A 152 -17.51 22.24 -11.20
C VAL A 152 -18.13 23.48 -10.56
N ARG A 153 -19.19 23.27 -9.78
CA ARG A 153 -19.81 24.33 -8.96
C ARG A 153 -19.96 23.84 -7.53
N LEU A 154 -19.32 24.55 -6.63
CA LEU A 154 -19.31 24.27 -5.21
C LEU A 154 -20.35 25.13 -4.47
N ASN A 155 -20.74 24.67 -3.27
CA ASN A 155 -21.50 25.43 -2.31
C ASN A 155 -22.88 25.90 -2.81
N ILE A 156 -23.58 25.03 -3.52
CA ILE A 156 -24.96 25.28 -3.97
C ILE A 156 -25.88 25.07 -2.76
N ARG A 157 -26.61 26.09 -2.35
CA ARG A 157 -27.33 26.11 -1.05
C ARG A 157 -28.83 26.05 -1.17
N ASP A 158 -29.37 26.24 -2.36
CA ASP A 158 -30.82 26.34 -2.57
C ASP A 158 -31.29 25.71 -3.86
N SER A 159 -32.56 25.33 -3.88
CA SER A 159 -33.23 24.66 -4.99
C SER A 159 -33.38 25.53 -6.24
N GLN A 160 -33.47 26.85 -6.12
CA GLN A 160 -33.67 27.73 -7.27
C GLN A 160 -32.40 27.80 -8.12
N THR A 161 -31.26 27.79 -7.45
CA THR A 161 -29.94 27.86 -8.08
C THR A 161 -29.57 26.57 -8.83
N VAL A 162 -30.05 25.42 -8.40
CA VAL A 162 -29.68 24.09 -8.98
C VAL A 162 -29.97 24.01 -10.47
N ARG A 163 -31.21 24.35 -10.91
CA ARG A 163 -31.60 24.25 -12.32
C ARG A 163 -30.78 25.18 -13.23
N ARG A 164 -30.52 26.38 -12.77
CA ARG A 164 -29.71 27.37 -13.50
C ARG A 164 -28.27 26.89 -13.65
N ILE A 165 -27.67 26.40 -12.56
CA ILE A 165 -26.30 25.89 -12.57
C ILE A 165 -26.18 24.65 -13.47
N TYR A 166 -27.17 23.74 -13.49
CA TYR A 166 -27.21 22.63 -14.41
C TYR A 166 -27.07 23.08 -15.87
N SER A 167 -27.93 24.04 -16.29
CA SER A 167 -27.91 24.55 -17.66
C SER A 167 -26.58 25.25 -17.99
N GLU A 168 -26.08 26.09 -17.06
CA GLU A 168 -24.78 26.77 -17.21
C GLU A 168 -23.62 25.81 -17.42
N LEU A 169 -23.54 24.74 -16.59
CA LEU A 169 -22.47 23.73 -16.69
C LEU A 169 -22.51 22.98 -18.01
N VAL A 170 -23.71 22.52 -18.42
CA VAL A 170 -23.89 21.74 -19.65
C VAL A 170 -23.61 22.60 -20.90
N GLU A 171 -24.12 23.82 -20.94
CA GLU A 171 -23.89 24.73 -22.05
C GLU A 171 -22.41 25.11 -22.18
N ARG A 172 -21.78 25.44 -21.06
CA ARG A 172 -20.36 25.80 -21.03
C ARG A 172 -19.46 24.64 -21.47
N ALA A 173 -19.72 23.44 -21.00
CA ALA A 173 -18.97 22.26 -21.43
C ALA A 173 -19.11 22.01 -22.94
N LYS A 174 -20.32 22.14 -23.51
CA LYS A 174 -20.56 22.02 -24.95
C LYS A 174 -19.85 23.09 -25.78
N VAL A 175 -19.75 24.32 -25.26
CA VAL A 175 -19.02 25.40 -25.95
C VAL A 175 -17.52 25.18 -25.91
N MET A 176 -16.97 24.75 -24.76
CA MET A 176 -15.54 24.58 -24.62
C MET A 176 -15.02 23.29 -25.25
N ARG A 177 -15.84 22.23 -25.28
CA ARG A 177 -15.53 20.93 -25.86
C ARG A 177 -16.71 20.40 -26.69
N PRO A 178 -16.93 20.92 -27.90
CA PRO A 178 -18.07 20.53 -28.73
C PRO A 178 -18.07 19.05 -29.13
N GLU A 179 -16.90 18.43 -29.18
CA GLU A 179 -16.69 17.03 -29.51
C GLU A 179 -17.00 16.06 -28.33
N ALA A 180 -17.05 16.57 -27.09
CA ALA A 180 -17.25 15.74 -25.94
C ALA A 180 -18.72 15.36 -25.73
N ARG A 181 -18.96 14.10 -25.42
CA ARG A 181 -20.29 13.60 -25.07
C ARG A 181 -20.64 14.02 -23.66
N ILE A 182 -21.53 14.97 -23.51
CA ILE A 182 -22.01 15.42 -22.18
C ILE A 182 -23.24 14.61 -21.79
N GLU A 183 -23.13 13.87 -20.68
CA GLU A 183 -24.19 13.01 -20.16
C GLU A 183 -25.09 13.70 -19.14
N GLY A 184 -24.73 14.90 -18.71
CA GLY A 184 -25.41 15.68 -17.70
C GLY A 184 -24.45 16.14 -16.60
N VAL A 185 -24.89 16.05 -15.34
CA VAL A 185 -24.07 16.40 -14.17
C VAL A 185 -24.14 15.29 -13.11
N THR A 186 -23.16 15.27 -12.21
CA THR A 186 -23.30 14.59 -10.93
C THR A 186 -23.55 15.61 -9.83
N VAL A 187 -24.44 15.24 -8.90
CA VAL A 187 -24.76 16.01 -7.69
C VAL A 187 -24.22 15.25 -6.49
N GLU A 188 -23.48 15.93 -5.63
CA GLU A 188 -22.81 15.35 -4.47
C GLU A 188 -23.04 16.23 -3.24
N HIS A 189 -23.11 15.61 -2.05
CA HIS A 189 -23.10 16.41 -0.81
C HIS A 189 -21.75 17.11 -0.65
N MET A 190 -21.74 18.34 -0.18
CA MET A 190 -20.49 19.11 -0.01
C MET A 190 -19.76 18.71 1.27
N VAL A 191 -18.53 18.21 1.12
CA VAL A 191 -17.65 17.95 2.28
C VAL A 191 -17.16 19.27 2.86
N SER A 192 -17.17 19.37 4.19
CA SER A 192 -16.50 20.50 4.85
C SER A 192 -14.98 20.34 4.72
N THR A 193 -14.35 21.26 4.01
CA THR A 193 -12.88 21.34 3.89
C THR A 193 -12.24 22.09 5.05
N ARG A 194 -13.04 22.57 6.01
CA ARG A 194 -12.53 23.29 7.17
C ARG A 194 -11.61 22.36 8.00
N ALA A 195 -10.37 22.77 8.17
CA ALA A 195 -9.31 21.99 8.83
C ALA A 195 -8.99 20.63 8.18
N ALA A 196 -9.36 20.41 6.92
CA ALA A 196 -9.03 19.22 6.16
C ALA A 196 -7.71 19.39 5.38
N ARG A 197 -7.13 18.26 4.97
CA ARG A 197 -5.98 18.16 4.08
C ARG A 197 -6.41 17.47 2.81
N GLU A 198 -5.92 17.97 1.68
CA GLU A 198 -6.11 17.37 0.39
C GLU A 198 -4.94 16.44 0.09
N LEU A 199 -5.26 15.19 -0.15
CA LEU A 199 -4.33 14.10 -0.42
C LEU A 199 -4.68 13.47 -1.76
N MET A 200 -3.74 12.69 -2.31
CA MET A 200 -3.92 11.93 -3.54
C MET A 200 -3.44 10.49 -3.34
N ILE A 201 -4.17 9.57 -3.95
CA ILE A 201 -3.72 8.19 -4.17
C ILE A 201 -3.80 7.91 -5.66
N GLY A 202 -2.67 7.49 -6.23
CA GLY A 202 -2.58 7.06 -7.62
C GLY A 202 -2.26 5.58 -7.73
N VAL A 203 -2.71 4.96 -8.80
CA VAL A 203 -2.29 3.62 -9.24
C VAL A 203 -1.95 3.70 -10.72
N VAL A 204 -0.81 3.13 -11.08
CA VAL A 204 -0.40 2.98 -12.47
C VAL A 204 0.16 1.58 -12.65
N ARG A 205 -0.20 0.93 -13.76
CA ARG A 205 0.40 -0.35 -14.12
C ARG A 205 1.69 -0.13 -14.89
N ASP A 206 2.79 -0.56 -14.28
CA ASP A 206 4.09 -0.63 -14.91
C ASP A 206 4.24 -1.97 -15.66
N PRO A 207 4.90 -2.00 -16.83
CA PRO A 207 5.10 -3.24 -17.60
C PRO A 207 5.95 -4.30 -16.89
N ILE A 208 6.84 -3.87 -15.98
CA ILE A 208 7.80 -4.75 -15.26
C ILE A 208 7.32 -5.04 -13.84
N PHE A 209 6.91 -3.99 -13.12
CA PHE A 209 6.55 -4.08 -11.70
C PHE A 209 5.06 -4.34 -11.45
N GLY A 210 4.24 -4.41 -12.51
CA GLY A 210 2.79 -4.51 -12.33
C GLY A 210 2.18 -3.23 -11.73
N PRO A 211 1.15 -3.32 -10.89
CA PRO A 211 0.56 -2.15 -10.29
C PRO A 211 1.51 -1.48 -9.30
N ILE A 212 1.64 -0.16 -9.40
CA ILE A 212 2.39 0.71 -8.49
C ILE A 212 1.39 1.64 -7.83
N ILE A 213 1.41 1.73 -6.51
CA ILE A 213 0.57 2.64 -5.73
C ILE A 213 1.40 3.86 -5.35
N SER A 214 0.90 5.05 -5.64
CA SER A 214 1.47 6.33 -5.21
C SER A 214 0.58 7.01 -4.19
N PHE A 215 1.20 7.75 -3.28
CA PHE A 215 0.52 8.54 -2.25
C PHE A 215 1.24 9.88 -2.10
N GLY A 216 0.49 10.98 -1.97
CA GLY A 216 1.08 12.29 -1.79
C GLY A 216 0.08 13.41 -1.48
N ALA A 217 0.55 14.66 -1.63
CA ALA A 217 -0.32 15.83 -1.58
C ALA A 217 -1.36 15.76 -2.70
N GLY A 218 -2.57 16.23 -2.43
CA GLY A 218 -3.68 16.30 -3.38
C GLY A 218 -3.97 17.75 -3.81
N GLY A 219 -5.05 17.89 -4.58
CA GLY A 219 -5.48 19.17 -5.12
C GLY A 219 -4.83 19.50 -6.46
N ILE A 220 -4.97 20.76 -6.91
CA ILE A 220 -4.47 21.23 -8.21
C ILE A 220 -2.96 21.47 -8.24
N GLU A 221 -2.30 21.51 -7.08
CA GLU A 221 -0.87 21.81 -6.96
C GLU A 221 0.01 20.55 -7.03
N VAL A 222 -0.58 19.38 -7.19
CA VAL A 222 0.10 18.07 -7.21
C VAL A 222 1.22 18.01 -8.23
N GLU A 223 0.94 18.50 -9.46
CA GLU A 223 1.89 18.46 -10.58
C GLU A 223 3.13 19.34 -10.34
N VAL A 224 2.98 20.40 -9.54
CA VAL A 224 4.08 21.33 -9.22
C VAL A 224 4.89 20.88 -8.03
N LEU A 225 4.24 20.27 -7.03
CA LEU A 225 4.88 19.91 -5.77
C LEU A 225 5.70 18.62 -5.86
N GLU A 226 5.36 17.73 -6.79
CA GLU A 226 5.97 16.38 -6.95
C GLU A 226 6.16 15.64 -5.61
N ASP A 227 5.22 15.87 -4.68
CA ASP A 227 5.28 15.32 -3.32
C ASP A 227 4.58 13.96 -3.28
N HIS A 228 5.28 12.92 -3.68
CA HIS A 228 4.72 11.57 -3.67
C HIS A 228 5.73 10.52 -3.22
N ALA A 229 5.22 9.44 -2.64
CA ALA A 229 5.93 8.22 -2.37
C ALA A 229 5.23 7.06 -3.06
N VAL A 230 5.97 6.02 -3.43
CA VAL A 230 5.46 4.86 -4.14
C VAL A 230 5.67 3.58 -3.35
N GLY A 231 4.78 2.60 -3.58
CA GLY A 231 4.88 1.26 -3.02
C GLY A 231 4.33 0.20 -3.97
N LEU A 232 4.89 -0.99 -3.92
CA LEU A 232 4.39 -2.14 -4.67
C LEU A 232 3.39 -2.92 -3.80
N PRO A 233 2.17 -3.19 -4.30
CA PRO A 233 1.22 -4.02 -3.58
C PRO A 233 1.68 -5.50 -3.57
N PRO A 234 1.28 -6.30 -2.56
CA PRO A 234 0.41 -5.93 -1.45
C PRO A 234 1.14 -5.07 -0.41
N LEU A 235 0.46 -3.98 0.00
CA LEU A 235 0.99 -3.09 1.04
C LEU A 235 0.67 -3.64 2.44
N ASN A 236 1.65 -3.65 3.32
CA ASN A 236 1.45 -3.89 4.75
C ASN A 236 1.56 -2.57 5.54
N ASP A 237 1.23 -2.61 6.83
CA ASP A 237 1.22 -1.42 7.69
C ASP A 237 2.57 -0.69 7.72
N PHE A 238 3.68 -1.44 7.69
CA PHE A 238 5.02 -0.86 7.70
C PHE A 238 5.33 -0.11 6.41
N ILE A 239 5.01 -0.70 5.24
CA ILE A 239 5.19 -0.06 3.93
C ILE A 239 4.32 1.20 3.85
N ILE A 240 3.06 1.11 4.26
CA ILE A 240 2.12 2.24 4.28
C ILE A 240 2.65 3.38 5.14
N GLU A 241 3.07 3.11 6.38
CA GLU A 241 3.64 4.13 7.26
C GLU A 241 4.93 4.73 6.68
N THR A 242 5.74 3.91 6.01
CA THR A 242 6.95 4.36 5.33
C THR A 242 6.60 5.29 4.17
N MET A 243 5.65 4.92 3.32
CA MET A 243 5.17 5.76 2.21
C MET A 243 4.67 7.11 2.73
N ILE A 244 3.78 7.10 3.73
CA ILE A 244 3.24 8.34 4.31
C ILE A 244 4.37 9.23 4.82
N ASN A 245 5.31 8.68 5.58
CA ASN A 245 6.38 9.45 6.21
C ASN A 245 7.43 9.99 5.22
N HIS A 246 7.54 9.44 4.02
CA HIS A 246 8.46 9.95 2.98
C HIS A 246 7.89 11.15 2.23
N THR A 247 6.60 11.47 2.38
CA THR A 247 6.01 12.66 1.75
C THR A 247 6.19 13.91 2.59
N ARG A 248 6.22 15.08 1.94
CA ARG A 248 6.22 16.38 2.63
C ARG A 248 4.87 16.65 3.28
N VAL A 249 3.77 16.20 2.67
CA VAL A 249 2.41 16.35 3.20
C VAL A 249 2.23 15.66 4.56
N ALA A 250 3.04 14.65 4.88
CA ALA A 250 3.03 14.02 6.22
C ALA A 250 3.24 15.01 7.36
N ARG A 251 4.02 16.07 7.13
CA ARG A 251 4.26 17.15 8.11
C ARG A 251 2.98 17.96 8.39
N LEU A 252 2.10 18.07 7.41
CA LEU A 252 0.83 18.79 7.54
C LEU A 252 -0.26 17.93 8.21
N MET A 253 -0.05 16.62 8.34
CA MET A 253 -0.99 15.71 9.00
C MET A 253 -0.96 15.83 10.53
N GLY A 254 0.09 16.40 11.10
CA GLY A 254 0.17 16.71 12.52
C GLY A 254 -0.74 17.86 12.93
N ALA A 255 -0.77 18.17 14.23
CA ALA A 255 -1.41 19.38 14.72
C ALA A 255 -0.66 20.62 14.18
N PHE A 256 -1.37 21.55 13.56
CA PHE A 256 -0.79 22.76 13.01
C PHE A 256 -1.74 23.96 13.21
N ARG A 257 -1.29 24.99 13.96
CA ARG A 257 -2.11 26.15 14.34
C ARG A 257 -3.42 25.71 15.01
N HIS A 258 -4.56 25.98 14.37
CA HIS A 258 -5.91 25.61 14.85
C HIS A 258 -6.44 24.31 14.24
N MET A 259 -5.62 23.60 13.45
CA MET A 259 -6.01 22.35 12.84
C MET A 259 -5.58 21.16 13.71
N PRO A 260 -6.49 20.27 14.10
CA PRO A 260 -6.17 19.05 14.81
C PRO A 260 -5.35 18.09 13.93
N PRO A 261 -4.66 17.10 14.53
CA PRO A 261 -3.99 16.07 13.75
C PRO A 261 -4.99 15.27 12.93
N MET A 262 -4.61 14.89 11.73
CA MET A 262 -5.43 14.08 10.84
C MET A 262 -5.49 12.61 11.33
N ASN A 263 -6.58 11.93 11.02
CA ASN A 263 -6.74 10.49 11.30
C ASN A 263 -5.88 9.64 10.36
N ARG A 264 -4.59 9.45 10.69
CA ARG A 264 -3.65 8.64 9.91
C ARG A 264 -4.05 7.17 9.82
N LYS A 265 -4.75 6.62 10.84
CA LYS A 265 -5.22 5.23 10.81
C LYS A 265 -6.29 5.02 9.74
N ALA A 266 -7.18 6.00 9.57
CA ALA A 266 -8.16 5.95 8.50
C ALA A 266 -7.50 6.00 7.11
N LEU A 267 -6.48 6.84 6.94
CA LEU A 267 -5.67 6.90 5.71
C LEU A 267 -4.96 5.59 5.43
N ALA A 268 -4.27 5.02 6.43
CA ALA A 268 -3.56 3.75 6.28
C ALA A 268 -4.51 2.63 5.83
N LYS A 269 -5.72 2.60 6.40
CA LYS A 269 -6.75 1.65 6.00
C LYS A 269 -7.21 1.82 4.55
N ILE A 270 -7.32 3.06 4.06
CA ILE A 270 -7.66 3.32 2.65
C ILE A 270 -6.55 2.81 1.73
N LEU A 271 -5.26 3.11 2.03
CA LEU A 271 -4.14 2.61 1.26
C LEU A 271 -4.10 1.07 1.22
N GLN A 272 -4.41 0.42 2.33
CA GLN A 272 -4.54 -1.03 2.42
C GLN A 272 -5.66 -1.55 1.51
N ARG A 273 -6.84 -0.89 1.51
CA ARG A 273 -7.97 -1.25 0.64
C ARG A 273 -7.69 -1.01 -0.85
N VAL A 274 -6.98 0.06 -1.18
CA VAL A 274 -6.48 0.28 -2.55
C VAL A 274 -5.52 -0.84 -2.97
N SER A 275 -4.64 -1.23 -2.08
CA SER A 275 -3.73 -2.36 -2.33
C SER A 275 -4.50 -3.67 -2.59
N GLU A 276 -5.51 -4.00 -1.77
CA GLU A 276 -6.38 -5.16 -2.02
C GLU A 276 -7.09 -5.07 -3.37
N MET A 277 -7.63 -3.90 -3.69
CA MET A 277 -8.37 -3.68 -4.92
C MET A 277 -7.53 -3.95 -6.17
N VAL A 278 -6.29 -3.47 -6.22
CA VAL A 278 -5.42 -3.70 -7.38
C VAL A 278 -4.86 -5.11 -7.45
N CYS A 279 -4.82 -5.83 -6.33
CA CYS A 279 -4.51 -7.25 -6.31
C CYS A 279 -5.64 -8.09 -6.91
N GLU A 280 -6.91 -7.77 -6.55
CA GLU A 280 -8.09 -8.54 -6.94
C GLU A 280 -8.67 -8.16 -8.31
N LEU A 281 -8.42 -6.93 -8.77
CA LEU A 281 -8.95 -6.40 -10.04
C LEU A 281 -7.82 -6.13 -11.03
N PRO A 282 -7.32 -7.18 -11.70
CA PRO A 282 -6.24 -7.05 -12.69
C PRO A 282 -6.61 -6.22 -13.92
N GLU A 283 -7.88 -5.93 -14.14
CA GLU A 283 -8.38 -5.09 -15.23
C GLU A 283 -8.02 -3.60 -15.04
N ILE A 284 -7.79 -3.16 -13.81
CA ILE A 284 -7.43 -1.77 -13.51
C ILE A 284 -6.01 -1.50 -14.02
N ILE A 285 -5.87 -0.55 -14.95
CA ILE A 285 -4.58 -0.11 -15.49
C ILE A 285 -4.11 1.22 -14.88
N SER A 286 -5.05 2.06 -14.51
CA SER A 286 -4.74 3.28 -13.75
C SER A 286 -5.92 3.68 -12.87
N MET A 287 -5.60 4.31 -11.76
CA MET A 287 -6.58 4.93 -10.87
C MET A 287 -5.97 6.20 -10.28
N GLU A 288 -6.79 7.21 -10.14
CA GLU A 288 -6.48 8.43 -9.42
C GLU A 288 -7.65 8.77 -8.49
N VAL A 289 -7.35 8.93 -7.21
CA VAL A 289 -8.28 9.47 -6.21
C VAL A 289 -7.73 10.83 -5.79
N ASN A 290 -8.32 11.90 -6.33
CA ASN A 290 -7.87 13.27 -6.13
C ASN A 290 -9.05 14.27 -6.25
N PRO A 291 -9.42 15.00 -5.17
CA PRO A 291 -8.81 14.92 -3.84
C PRO A 291 -9.37 13.78 -2.97
N LEU A 292 -8.50 13.28 -2.11
CA LEU A 292 -8.85 12.51 -0.94
C LEU A 292 -8.81 13.48 0.26
N ILE A 293 -9.95 13.73 0.89
CA ILE A 293 -10.06 14.74 1.96
C ILE A 293 -9.93 14.07 3.33
N GLY A 294 -8.91 14.48 4.09
CA GLY A 294 -8.63 13.94 5.42
C GLY A 294 -8.74 14.99 6.54
N ASN A 295 -9.44 14.65 7.61
CA ASN A 295 -9.55 15.44 8.84
C ASN A 295 -9.26 14.59 10.09
N ASP A 296 -9.54 15.07 11.27
CA ASP A 296 -9.32 14.38 12.54
C ASP A 296 -10.23 13.15 12.76
N LYS A 297 -11.33 13.06 12.04
CA LYS A 297 -12.34 12.00 12.21
C LYS A 297 -12.23 10.94 11.11
N GLU A 298 -12.13 11.39 9.86
CA GLU A 298 -12.30 10.54 8.69
C GLU A 298 -11.41 10.95 7.52
N VAL A 299 -11.34 10.06 6.54
CA VAL A 299 -10.71 10.29 5.24
C VAL A 299 -11.67 9.80 4.17
N ILE A 300 -12.01 10.67 3.21
CA ILE A 300 -13.07 10.41 2.21
C ILE A 300 -12.56 10.71 0.80
N ALA A 301 -12.81 9.82 -0.14
CA ALA A 301 -12.58 10.04 -1.56
C ALA A 301 -13.69 10.94 -2.14
N VAL A 302 -13.31 12.10 -2.66
CA VAL A 302 -14.24 13.08 -3.25
C VAL A 302 -14.35 12.92 -4.75
N ASP A 303 -13.24 12.68 -5.42
CA ASP A 303 -13.23 12.37 -6.85
C ASP A 303 -12.36 11.14 -7.11
N ALA A 304 -12.74 10.37 -8.13
CA ALA A 304 -12.01 9.18 -8.53
C ALA A 304 -12.11 8.97 -10.04
N ARG A 305 -10.99 8.62 -10.65
CA ARG A 305 -10.89 8.22 -12.04
C ARG A 305 -10.27 6.85 -12.11
N ILE A 306 -10.91 5.92 -12.81
CA ILE A 306 -10.41 4.54 -12.98
C ILE A 306 -10.42 4.22 -14.46
N GLN A 307 -9.30 3.70 -14.97
CA GLN A 307 -9.19 3.18 -16.31
C GLN A 307 -8.98 1.68 -16.27
N VAL A 308 -9.65 0.99 -17.19
CA VAL A 308 -9.64 -0.47 -17.27
C VAL A 308 -9.29 -0.96 -18.65
N GLN A 309 -8.75 -2.16 -18.69
CA GLN A 309 -8.40 -2.85 -19.93
C GLN A 309 -8.77 -4.32 -19.80
N TYR A 310 -9.28 -4.90 -20.89
CA TYR A 310 -9.55 -6.33 -20.95
C TYR A 310 -8.30 -7.14 -20.67
N ARG A 311 -8.46 -8.18 -19.86
CA ARG A 311 -7.42 -9.16 -19.56
C ARG A 311 -7.88 -10.55 -19.95
N PRO A 312 -7.07 -11.34 -20.68
CA PRO A 312 -7.39 -12.73 -20.97
C PRO A 312 -7.53 -13.56 -19.67
N PRO A 313 -8.57 -14.40 -19.56
CA PRO A 313 -8.81 -15.21 -18.36
C PRO A 313 -7.77 -16.31 -18.10
N GLN A 314 -6.84 -16.54 -19.03
CA GLN A 314 -5.83 -17.60 -18.97
C GLN A 314 -4.58 -17.25 -18.13
N LEU A 315 -4.49 -16.04 -17.58
CA LEU A 315 -3.37 -15.66 -16.73
C LEU A 315 -3.54 -16.25 -15.32
N PRO A 316 -2.46 -16.72 -14.68
CA PRO A 316 -2.53 -17.24 -13.32
C PRO A 316 -3.04 -16.17 -12.36
N PRO A 317 -3.69 -16.59 -11.24
CA PRO A 317 -4.04 -15.65 -10.18
C PRO A 317 -2.83 -14.80 -9.78
N TYR A 318 -3.04 -13.48 -9.60
CA TYR A 318 -2.00 -12.50 -9.26
C TYR A 318 -0.81 -12.39 -10.25
N GLY A 319 -0.84 -13.06 -11.40
CA GLY A 319 0.23 -12.98 -12.41
C GLY A 319 0.45 -11.60 -13.05
N HIS A 320 -0.29 -10.57 -12.63
CA HIS A 320 -0.07 -9.16 -12.94
C HIS A 320 0.74 -8.43 -11.85
N MET A 321 1.06 -9.12 -10.76
CA MET A 321 1.75 -8.58 -9.60
C MET A 321 3.23 -8.95 -9.67
N ALA A 322 4.11 -8.02 -9.26
CA ALA A 322 5.52 -8.34 -9.05
C ALA A 322 5.76 -9.07 -7.72
N ILE A 323 4.87 -8.86 -6.75
CA ILE A 323 4.94 -9.51 -5.44
C ILE A 323 3.63 -10.26 -5.23
N HIS A 324 3.69 -11.59 -5.10
CA HIS A 324 2.51 -12.39 -4.83
C HIS A 324 2.06 -12.23 -3.37
N PRO A 325 0.76 -12.04 -3.09
CA PRO A 325 0.26 -11.97 -1.74
C PRO A 325 0.45 -13.29 -1.02
N TYR A 326 0.53 -13.22 0.33
CA TYR A 326 0.59 -14.41 1.16
C TYR A 326 -0.61 -15.32 0.92
N PRO A 327 -0.42 -16.60 0.54
CA PRO A 327 -1.49 -17.47 0.06
C PRO A 327 -2.30 -18.05 1.22
N VAL A 328 -3.18 -17.24 1.82
CA VAL A 328 -4.04 -17.64 2.96
C VAL A 328 -4.97 -18.82 2.66
N HIS A 329 -5.32 -19.03 1.39
CA HIS A 329 -6.15 -20.15 0.96
C HIS A 329 -5.49 -21.52 1.15
N LEU A 330 -4.16 -21.54 1.40
CA LEU A 330 -3.41 -22.75 1.73
C LEU A 330 -3.31 -23.02 3.23
N ILE A 331 -4.01 -22.23 4.05
CA ILE A 331 -4.05 -22.47 5.50
C ILE A 331 -5.12 -23.51 5.78
N GLU A 332 -4.68 -24.66 6.30
CA GLU A 332 -5.55 -25.77 6.66
C GLU A 332 -5.35 -26.16 8.12
N ARG A 333 -6.42 -26.64 8.74
CA ARG A 333 -6.37 -27.26 10.07
C ARG A 333 -6.46 -28.76 9.90
N ALA A 334 -5.54 -29.47 10.54
CA ALA A 334 -5.46 -30.91 10.55
C ALA A 334 -5.30 -31.41 11.98
N GLN A 335 -5.52 -32.68 12.20
CA GLN A 335 -5.26 -33.33 13.47
C GLN A 335 -4.26 -34.46 13.26
N MET A 336 -3.25 -34.52 14.11
CA MET A 336 -2.28 -35.60 14.11
C MET A 336 -2.91 -36.90 14.65
N PRO A 337 -2.34 -38.08 14.35
CA PRO A 337 -2.87 -39.36 14.86
C PRO A 337 -2.97 -39.47 16.38
N ASP A 338 -2.18 -38.68 17.10
CA ASP A 338 -2.19 -38.61 18.58
C ASP A 338 -3.24 -37.63 19.13
N GLY A 339 -4.04 -36.98 18.25
CA GLY A 339 -5.07 -36.03 18.62
C GLY A 339 -4.57 -34.58 18.73
N THR A 340 -3.30 -34.30 18.47
CA THR A 340 -2.73 -32.95 18.50
C THR A 340 -3.25 -32.13 17.32
N ASP A 341 -3.79 -30.94 17.57
CA ASP A 341 -4.20 -30.02 16.50
C ASP A 341 -2.98 -29.43 15.80
N LEU A 342 -3.05 -29.40 14.47
CA LEU A 342 -1.99 -28.91 13.60
C LEU A 342 -2.57 -27.86 12.65
N VAL A 343 -1.89 -26.74 12.52
CA VAL A 343 -2.16 -25.73 11.48
C VAL A 343 -1.09 -25.88 10.40
N ILE A 344 -1.52 -26.24 9.19
CA ILE A 344 -0.65 -26.25 8.01
C ILE A 344 -0.78 -24.91 7.34
N ARG A 345 0.33 -24.20 7.15
CA ARG A 345 0.35 -22.89 6.53
C ARG A 345 1.63 -22.60 5.76
N PRO A 346 1.62 -21.69 4.78
CA PRO A 346 2.84 -21.17 4.18
C PRO A 346 3.77 -20.54 5.22
N ILE A 347 5.06 -20.69 5.00
CA ILE A 347 6.10 -20.11 5.87
C ILE A 347 6.12 -18.59 5.75
N ARG A 348 6.51 -17.90 6.83
CA ARG A 348 6.65 -16.44 6.91
C ARG A 348 8.06 -16.07 7.35
N PRO A 349 8.56 -14.86 7.07
CA PRO A 349 9.84 -14.39 7.59
C PRO A 349 9.95 -14.42 9.12
N GLU A 350 8.83 -14.17 9.83
CA GLU A 350 8.77 -14.22 11.29
C GLU A 350 9.01 -15.62 11.85
N ASP A 351 8.83 -16.65 11.04
CA ASP A 351 9.06 -18.04 11.44
C ASP A 351 10.56 -18.40 11.57
N ALA A 352 11.47 -17.48 11.23
CA ALA A 352 12.91 -17.74 11.21
C ALA A 352 13.43 -18.37 12.52
N GLN A 353 12.99 -17.86 13.68
CA GLN A 353 13.39 -18.42 14.98
C GLN A 353 12.77 -19.80 15.22
N MET A 354 11.53 -20.02 14.81
CA MET A 354 10.84 -21.31 14.91
C MET A 354 11.53 -22.36 14.02
N VAL A 355 11.90 -21.99 12.79
CA VAL A 355 12.68 -22.82 11.85
C VAL A 355 14.04 -23.19 12.46
N GLN A 356 14.73 -22.23 13.06
CA GLN A 356 16.03 -22.48 13.70
C GLN A 356 15.90 -23.48 14.85
N THR A 357 14.89 -23.31 15.70
CA THR A 357 14.62 -24.23 16.83
C THR A 357 14.28 -25.63 16.31
N PHE A 358 13.42 -25.72 15.31
CA PHE A 358 13.07 -26.98 14.65
C PHE A 358 14.30 -27.71 14.10
N VAL A 359 15.17 -27.02 13.35
CA VAL A 359 16.36 -27.62 12.75
C VAL A 359 17.36 -28.07 13.83
N ARG A 360 17.52 -27.30 14.91
CA ARG A 360 18.37 -27.74 16.05
C ARG A 360 17.88 -29.02 16.68
N GLY A 361 16.56 -29.24 16.73
CA GLY A 361 15.93 -30.44 17.32
C GLY A 361 15.98 -31.68 16.41
N LEU A 362 16.33 -31.54 15.11
CA LEU A 362 16.42 -32.68 14.21
C LEU A 362 17.64 -33.57 14.54
N SER A 363 17.51 -34.91 14.26
CA SER A 363 18.65 -35.82 14.34
C SER A 363 19.73 -35.46 13.31
N GLU A 364 20.98 -35.85 13.58
CA GLU A 364 22.10 -35.59 12.66
C GLU A 364 21.88 -36.28 11.31
N GLU A 365 21.27 -37.46 11.31
CA GLU A 365 20.90 -38.20 10.11
C GLU A 365 19.85 -37.43 9.29
N THR A 366 18.79 -36.92 9.93
CA THR A 366 17.76 -36.10 9.25
C THR A 366 18.36 -34.81 8.69
N LYS A 367 19.23 -34.14 9.44
CA LYS A 367 19.96 -32.94 8.96
C LYS A 367 20.78 -33.27 7.72
N TYR A 368 21.54 -34.37 7.76
CA TYR A 368 22.37 -34.79 6.63
C TYR A 368 21.55 -35.06 5.37
N PHE A 369 20.47 -35.85 5.48
CA PHE A 369 19.61 -36.13 4.31
C PHE A 369 18.90 -34.91 3.77
N ARG A 370 18.58 -33.94 4.61
CA ARG A 370 17.90 -32.73 4.19
C ARG A 370 18.82 -31.70 3.56
N TYR A 371 20.04 -31.54 4.07
CA TYR A 371 20.97 -30.49 3.66
C TYR A 371 22.19 -31.00 2.90
N MET A 372 22.34 -32.33 2.76
CA MET A 372 23.50 -33.00 2.14
C MET A 372 24.85 -32.56 2.73
N GLN A 373 24.82 -32.11 3.97
CA GLN A 373 26.00 -31.68 4.73
C GLN A 373 25.75 -31.76 6.23
N ALA A 374 26.82 -31.88 7.01
CA ALA A 374 26.74 -31.86 8.46
C ALA A 374 26.56 -30.40 8.94
N ILE A 375 25.36 -30.06 9.42
CA ILE A 375 25.05 -28.76 9.99
C ILE A 375 24.56 -28.89 11.42
N LYS A 376 25.00 -28.01 12.30
CA LYS A 376 24.50 -27.92 13.68
C LYS A 376 23.26 -27.00 13.73
N GLU A 377 23.30 -25.93 12.98
CA GLU A 377 22.25 -24.91 12.90
C GLU A 377 22.30 -24.21 11.54
N LEU A 378 21.23 -23.52 11.18
CA LEU A 378 21.18 -22.72 9.96
C LEU A 378 21.95 -21.41 10.14
N THR A 379 22.69 -20.99 9.11
CA THR A 379 23.29 -19.66 9.10
C THR A 379 22.22 -18.57 8.93
N PRO A 380 22.48 -17.31 9.29
CA PRO A 380 21.54 -16.22 9.04
C PRO A 380 21.09 -16.12 7.58
N GLU A 381 21.99 -16.33 6.62
CA GLU A 381 21.71 -16.34 5.21
C GLU A 381 20.75 -17.47 4.81
N MET A 382 20.96 -18.67 5.38
CA MET A 382 20.07 -19.81 5.16
C MET A 382 18.68 -19.56 5.74
N LEU A 383 18.59 -18.94 6.93
CA LEU A 383 17.30 -18.58 7.53
C LEU A 383 16.53 -17.61 6.64
N VAL A 384 17.18 -16.57 6.15
CA VAL A 384 16.57 -15.63 5.19
C VAL A 384 16.10 -16.38 3.94
N ARG A 385 16.98 -17.18 3.34
CA ARG A 385 16.64 -17.95 2.12
C ARG A 385 15.49 -18.92 2.32
N PHE A 386 15.32 -19.47 3.53
CA PHE A 386 14.27 -20.45 3.80
C PHE A 386 12.95 -19.84 4.27
N THR A 387 12.93 -18.61 4.73
CA THR A 387 11.71 -17.97 5.26
C THR A 387 11.20 -16.82 4.40
N GLN A 388 12.07 -16.17 3.62
CA GLN A 388 11.70 -15.08 2.72
C GLN A 388 11.61 -15.63 1.29
N ILE A 389 10.50 -16.26 0.97
CA ILE A 389 10.29 -16.94 -0.30
C ILE A 389 9.37 -16.11 -1.22
N ASP A 390 9.55 -16.27 -2.51
CA ASP A 390 8.62 -15.79 -3.52
C ASP A 390 7.51 -16.85 -3.69
N TYR A 391 6.32 -16.56 -3.18
CA TYR A 391 5.19 -17.50 -3.19
C TYR A 391 4.70 -17.90 -4.60
N ASP A 392 5.16 -17.23 -5.65
CA ASP A 392 4.92 -17.64 -7.03
C ASP A 392 5.84 -18.79 -7.47
N ARG A 393 7.10 -18.72 -7.06
CA ARG A 393 8.15 -19.65 -7.53
C ARG A 393 8.54 -20.70 -6.51
N GLU A 394 8.30 -20.42 -5.26
CA GLU A 394 8.67 -21.31 -4.17
C GLU A 394 7.51 -21.41 -3.18
N MET A 395 7.28 -22.61 -2.67
CA MET A 395 6.35 -22.83 -1.59
C MET A 395 7.01 -23.65 -0.50
N ALA A 396 6.85 -23.19 0.74
CA ALA A 396 7.18 -23.96 1.93
C ALA A 396 5.94 -23.97 2.84
N LEU A 397 5.33 -25.14 2.99
CA LEU A 397 4.26 -25.36 3.95
C LEU A 397 4.85 -25.88 5.24
N ILE A 398 4.52 -25.24 6.34
CA ILE A 398 4.91 -25.66 7.68
C ILE A 398 3.70 -26.16 8.46
N GLY A 399 3.88 -27.23 9.20
CA GLY A 399 2.92 -27.70 10.21
C GLY A 399 3.28 -27.10 11.57
N VAL A 400 2.36 -26.36 12.16
CA VAL A 400 2.53 -25.66 13.43
C VAL A 400 1.54 -26.20 14.44
N LYS A 401 2.02 -26.54 15.64
CA LYS A 401 1.21 -26.97 16.80
C LYS A 401 1.40 -26.01 17.96
N GLU A 402 0.45 -25.98 18.88
CA GLU A 402 0.62 -25.26 20.13
C GLU A 402 1.61 -26.03 21.05
N GLY A 403 2.70 -25.37 21.45
CA GLY A 403 3.71 -25.87 22.37
C GLY A 403 3.63 -25.16 23.72
N VAL A 404 4.52 -25.54 24.64
CA VAL A 404 4.57 -25.00 26.03
C VAL A 404 4.91 -23.50 26.04
N ASP A 405 5.78 -23.06 25.13
CA ASP A 405 6.28 -21.67 25.02
C ASP A 405 5.70 -20.90 23.82
N GLY A 406 4.60 -21.38 23.22
CA GLY A 406 3.98 -20.80 22.03
C GLY A 406 3.95 -21.78 20.85
N GLU A 407 3.83 -21.25 19.63
CA GLU A 407 3.79 -22.06 18.41
C GLU A 407 5.10 -22.82 18.19
N GLU A 408 5.01 -24.12 17.91
CA GLU A 408 6.12 -25.01 17.57
C GLU A 408 5.95 -25.62 16.19
N MET A 409 7.03 -25.69 15.43
CA MET A 409 7.05 -26.32 14.12
C MET A 409 7.16 -27.84 14.25
N ALA A 410 6.18 -28.54 13.72
CA ALA A 410 6.14 -30.01 13.67
C ALA A 410 6.78 -30.58 12.40
N GLY A 411 6.74 -29.85 11.30
CA GLY A 411 7.30 -30.30 10.02
C GLY A 411 7.32 -29.20 8.97
N VAL A 412 8.04 -29.45 7.87
CA VAL A 412 8.09 -28.56 6.71
C VAL A 412 8.22 -29.35 5.41
N ALA A 413 7.39 -29.02 4.45
CA ALA A 413 7.50 -29.46 3.06
C ALA A 413 7.80 -28.25 2.18
N ARG A 414 8.72 -28.40 1.23
CA ARG A 414 9.12 -27.30 0.33
C ARG A 414 9.25 -27.81 -1.09
N TYR A 415 8.82 -26.99 -2.03
CA TYR A 415 9.19 -27.11 -3.45
C TYR A 415 9.67 -25.75 -3.99
N SER A 416 10.43 -25.80 -5.06
CA SER A 416 10.89 -24.62 -5.80
C SER A 416 10.77 -24.95 -7.28
N SER A 417 10.05 -24.11 -8.03
CA SER A 417 9.92 -24.29 -9.47
C SER A 417 11.19 -23.82 -10.20
N HIS A 418 11.53 -24.50 -11.29
CA HIS A 418 12.63 -24.10 -12.16
C HIS A 418 12.29 -22.78 -12.86
N PRO A 419 13.28 -21.92 -13.21
CA PRO A 419 13.03 -20.64 -13.89
C PRO A 419 12.19 -20.72 -15.18
N GLY A 420 12.09 -21.92 -15.81
CA GLY A 420 11.21 -22.17 -16.96
C GLY A 420 9.77 -22.54 -16.62
N GLY A 421 9.43 -22.77 -15.35
CA GLY A 421 8.07 -23.10 -14.90
C GLY A 421 7.55 -24.50 -15.27
N GLU A 422 8.35 -25.33 -15.93
CA GLU A 422 7.91 -26.63 -16.47
C GLU A 422 8.23 -27.84 -15.56
N THR A 423 9.09 -27.66 -14.57
CA THR A 423 9.51 -28.73 -13.63
C THR A 423 9.75 -28.19 -12.23
N CYS A 424 9.44 -29.03 -11.21
CA CYS A 424 9.73 -28.76 -9.79
C CYS A 424 10.99 -29.53 -9.36
#